data_a04b8cc42a586388c3d56a1c431be8d4
#
_entry.id   a04b8cc42a586388c3d56a1c431be8d4
#
_cell.length_a   1.000
_cell.length_b   1.000
_cell.length_c   1.000
_cell.angle_alpha   90.00
_cell.angle_beta   90.00
_cell.angle_gamma   90.00
#
_symmetry.space_group_name_H-M   'P 1'
#
loop_
_entity.id
_entity.type
_entity.pdbx_description
1 polymer ?
#
loop_
_entity_poly.entity_id
_entity_poly.type
_entity_poly.pdbx_seq_one_letter_code
_entity_poly.pdbx_strand_id
1 'polypeptide(L)'
;MYYEIATMTLPFSTAAQAAGHVQAFCSAPEAGGELLGCWFTDIGTLNQMLVLRGFPDVARLQAERQRTQDGGNAFGCGSIYQSLTLDSYRAFPWMRPVRPTAESGLQGPVYEIRTYGIKPDGVQPTIDLW
;
A
#
# COMPACT_ATOMS: atom_id res chain seq x y z
N MET A 1 11.20 5.66 8.03
CA MET A 1 10.47 4.83 7.05
C MET A 1 9.09 5.42 6.86
N TYR A 2 8.69 5.59 5.61
CA TYR A 2 7.35 6.00 5.20
C TYR A 2 6.67 4.87 4.45
N TYR A 3 5.37 4.82 4.51
CA TYR A 3 4.57 3.81 3.84
C TYR A 3 3.45 4.46 3.06
N GLU A 4 3.02 3.80 2.01
CA GLU A 4 1.83 4.15 1.27
C GLU A 4 0.95 2.92 1.11
N ILE A 5 -0.33 3.09 1.37
CA ILE A 5 -1.36 2.12 0.99
C ILE A 5 -2.12 2.71 -0.19
N ALA A 6 -2.00 2.06 -1.34
CA ALA A 6 -2.86 2.31 -2.48
C ALA A 6 -4.07 1.37 -2.39
N THR A 7 -5.27 1.92 -2.44
CA THR A 7 -6.50 1.14 -2.49
C THR A 7 -7.17 1.34 -3.83
N MET A 8 -7.25 0.29 -4.63
CA MET A 8 -7.91 0.27 -5.94
C MET A 8 -9.22 -0.52 -5.85
N THR A 9 -10.32 0.08 -6.32
CA THR A 9 -11.56 -0.66 -6.56
C THR A 9 -11.50 -1.25 -7.97
N LEU A 10 -11.69 -2.55 -8.07
CA LEU A 10 -11.53 -3.31 -9.31
C LEU A 10 -12.86 -3.90 -9.79
N PRO A 11 -13.08 -4.02 -11.09
CA PRO A 11 -14.16 -4.84 -11.61
C PRO A 11 -14.01 -6.30 -11.17
N PHE A 12 -15.12 -7.00 -11.04
CA PHE A 12 -15.12 -8.43 -10.73
C PHE A 12 -14.23 -9.22 -11.70
N SER A 13 -13.50 -10.20 -11.20
CA SER A 13 -12.60 -11.09 -11.96
C SER A 13 -11.32 -10.46 -12.55
N THR A 14 -10.98 -9.21 -12.23
CA THR A 14 -9.74 -8.57 -12.75
C THR A 14 -8.57 -8.62 -11.77
N ALA A 15 -8.77 -9.17 -10.60
CA ALA A 15 -7.82 -9.17 -9.49
C ALA A 15 -6.43 -9.74 -9.86
N ALA A 16 -6.39 -10.91 -10.51
CA ALA A 16 -5.12 -11.54 -10.89
C ALA A 16 -4.36 -10.72 -11.94
N GLN A 17 -5.09 -10.15 -12.90
CA GLN A 17 -4.51 -9.27 -13.92
C GLN A 17 -3.92 -8.01 -13.27
N ALA A 18 -4.67 -7.36 -12.39
CA ALA A 18 -4.21 -6.17 -11.68
C ALA A 18 -2.97 -6.46 -10.82
N ALA A 19 -2.93 -7.61 -10.13
CA ALA A 19 -1.76 -8.02 -9.35
C ALA A 19 -0.50 -8.15 -10.21
N GLY A 20 -0.60 -8.73 -11.41
CA GLY A 20 0.50 -8.81 -12.36
C GLY A 20 1.02 -7.43 -12.79
N HIS A 21 0.12 -6.49 -13.06
CA HIS A 21 0.49 -5.11 -13.40
C HIS A 21 1.15 -4.39 -12.23
N VAL A 22 0.62 -4.51 -11.01
CA VAL A 22 1.21 -3.94 -9.79
C VAL A 22 2.62 -4.48 -9.58
N GLN A 23 2.81 -5.79 -9.71
CA GLN A 23 4.13 -6.41 -9.57
C GLN A 23 5.12 -5.85 -10.59
N ALA A 24 4.74 -5.77 -11.86
CA ALA A 24 5.57 -5.22 -12.93
C ALA A 24 5.93 -3.75 -12.67
N PHE A 25 4.94 -2.93 -12.27
CA PHE A 25 5.13 -1.52 -11.96
C PHE A 25 6.09 -1.31 -10.80
N CYS A 26 5.93 -2.07 -9.71
CA CYS A 26 6.75 -1.93 -8.50
C CYS A 26 8.14 -2.54 -8.65
N SER A 27 8.36 -3.43 -9.64
CA SER A 27 9.66 -4.04 -9.93
C SER A 27 10.41 -3.34 -11.06
N ALA A 28 9.87 -2.26 -11.62
CA ALA A 28 10.52 -1.51 -12.69
C ALA A 28 11.83 -0.88 -12.18
N PRO A 29 12.86 -0.73 -13.05
CA PRO A 29 14.14 -0.16 -12.65
C PRO A 29 14.05 1.24 -12.05
N GLU A 30 13.04 2.02 -12.48
CA GLU A 30 12.76 3.37 -11.99
C GLU A 30 11.94 3.42 -10.69
N ALA A 31 11.47 2.27 -10.18
CA ALA A 31 10.67 2.22 -8.97
C ALA A 31 11.43 2.74 -7.75
N GLY A 32 10.85 3.71 -7.06
CA GLY A 32 11.46 4.40 -5.92
C GLY A 32 11.13 3.80 -4.55
N GLY A 33 10.20 2.83 -4.51
CA GLY A 33 9.72 2.18 -3.29
C GLY A 33 9.76 0.66 -3.38
N GLU A 34 9.69 0.01 -2.22
CA GLU A 34 9.65 -1.44 -2.11
C GLU A 34 8.20 -1.92 -2.01
N LEU A 35 7.82 -2.91 -2.81
CA LEU A 35 6.53 -3.59 -2.67
C LEU A 35 6.57 -4.52 -1.45
N LEU A 36 5.79 -4.18 -0.42
CA LEU A 36 5.73 -4.93 0.82
C LEU A 36 4.57 -5.93 0.87
N GLY A 37 3.50 -5.63 0.15
CA GLY A 37 2.36 -6.53 0.07
C GLY A 37 1.30 -6.07 -0.93
N CYS A 38 0.52 -7.05 -1.40
CA CYS A 38 -0.61 -6.84 -2.29
C CYS A 38 -1.71 -7.83 -1.88
N TRP A 39 -2.84 -7.32 -1.48
CA TRP A 39 -3.95 -8.12 -0.94
C TRP A 39 -5.27 -7.75 -1.59
N PHE A 40 -6.19 -8.72 -1.59
CA PHE A 40 -7.58 -8.49 -1.97
C PHE A 40 -8.47 -8.55 -0.75
N THR A 41 -9.51 -7.72 -0.76
CA THR A 41 -10.49 -7.72 0.33
C THR A 41 -11.41 -8.92 0.21
N ASP A 42 -11.59 -9.62 1.33
CA ASP A 42 -12.52 -10.73 1.48
C ASP A 42 -13.67 -10.35 2.45
N ILE A 43 -13.37 -9.50 3.44
CA ILE A 43 -14.33 -8.99 4.43
C ILE A 43 -14.25 -7.47 4.43
N GLY A 44 -15.38 -6.80 4.57
CA GLY A 44 -15.53 -5.34 4.51
C GLY A 44 -15.93 -4.87 3.11
N THR A 45 -15.34 -3.79 2.62
CA THR A 45 -15.59 -3.32 1.26
C THR A 45 -14.93 -4.26 0.26
N LEU A 46 -15.73 -4.96 -0.51
CA LEU A 46 -15.27 -5.96 -1.47
C LEU A 46 -14.71 -5.33 -2.76
N ASN A 47 -14.08 -6.18 -3.57
CA ASN A 47 -13.50 -5.82 -4.87
C ASN A 47 -12.41 -4.74 -4.76
N GLN A 48 -11.72 -4.69 -3.65
CA GLN A 48 -10.58 -3.80 -3.47
C GLN A 48 -9.27 -4.59 -3.46
N MET A 49 -8.27 -3.99 -4.09
CA MET A 49 -6.87 -4.38 -3.97
C MET A 49 -6.15 -3.33 -3.13
N LEU A 50 -5.44 -3.77 -2.11
CA LEU A 50 -4.58 -2.94 -1.29
C LEU A 50 -3.13 -3.26 -1.62
N VAL A 51 -2.38 -2.21 -1.96
CA VAL A 51 -0.94 -2.31 -2.28
C VAL A 51 -0.17 -1.53 -1.24
N LEU A 52 0.64 -2.21 -0.44
CA LEU A 52 1.52 -1.59 0.55
C LEU A 52 2.93 -1.42 -0.03
N ARG A 53 3.42 -0.20 -0.02
CA ARG A 53 4.80 0.14 -0.42
C ARG A 53 5.55 0.82 0.71
N GLY A 54 6.86 0.57 0.81
CA GLY A 54 7.77 1.21 1.76
C GLY A 54 8.75 2.15 1.08
N PHE A 55 9.10 3.25 1.77
CA PHE A 55 10.00 4.28 1.25
C PHE A 55 10.99 4.72 2.33
N PRO A 56 12.26 4.94 2.01
CA PRO A 56 13.26 5.37 2.97
C PRO A 56 12.97 6.80 3.49
N ASP A 57 12.47 7.67 2.62
CA ASP A 57 12.20 9.07 2.92
C ASP A 57 10.97 9.60 2.18
N VAL A 58 10.53 10.81 2.55
CA VAL A 58 9.34 11.46 1.99
C VAL A 58 9.58 11.90 0.54
N ALA A 59 10.78 12.24 0.16
CA ALA A 59 11.08 12.69 -1.20
C ALA A 59 10.91 11.54 -2.20
N ARG A 60 11.37 10.34 -1.83
CA ARG A 60 11.15 9.12 -2.60
C ARG A 60 9.66 8.76 -2.71
N LEU A 61 8.93 8.88 -1.61
CA LEU A 61 7.48 8.65 -1.61
C LEU A 61 6.77 9.63 -2.56
N GLN A 62 7.12 10.91 -2.53
CA GLN A 62 6.50 11.91 -3.39
C GLN A 62 6.84 11.70 -4.87
N ALA A 63 8.09 11.39 -5.18
CA ALA A 63 8.52 11.10 -6.55
C ALA A 63 7.79 9.87 -7.12
N GLU A 64 7.66 8.82 -6.33
CA GLU A 64 6.97 7.61 -6.73
C GLU A 64 5.45 7.82 -6.86
N ARG A 65 4.87 8.66 -6.01
CA ARG A 65 3.48 9.07 -6.12
C ARG A 65 3.23 9.83 -7.43
N GLN A 66 4.13 10.73 -7.81
CA GLN A 66 4.07 11.41 -9.10
C GLN A 66 4.15 10.41 -10.24
N ARG A 67 5.11 9.49 -10.22
CA ARG A 67 5.23 8.41 -11.23
C ARG A 67 3.95 7.56 -11.32
N THR A 68 3.33 7.27 -10.19
CA THR A 68 2.07 6.51 -10.14
C THR A 68 0.93 7.25 -10.82
N GLN A 69 0.88 8.58 -10.74
CA GLN A 69 -0.19 9.41 -11.30
C GLN A 69 0.07 9.83 -12.74
N ASP A 70 1.32 9.79 -13.17
CA ASP A 70 1.69 10.22 -14.53
C ASP A 70 1.03 9.34 -15.60
N GLY A 71 0.52 9.99 -16.63
CA GLY A 71 -0.10 9.34 -17.78
C GLY A 71 -1.43 8.63 -17.50
N GLY A 72 -2.03 8.80 -16.32
CA GLY A 72 -3.33 8.21 -15.99
C GLY A 72 -3.35 6.67 -15.94
N ASN A 73 -2.18 6.03 -15.87
CA ASN A 73 -2.03 4.58 -15.86
C ASN A 73 -1.39 4.08 -14.54
N ALA A 74 -1.97 4.49 -13.43
CA ALA A 74 -1.47 4.13 -12.09
C ALA A 74 -1.29 2.61 -11.94
N PHE A 75 -0.12 2.19 -11.49
CA PHE A 75 0.27 0.79 -11.34
C PHE A 75 0.13 -0.07 -12.61
N GLY A 76 0.10 0.52 -13.80
CA GLY A 76 -0.24 -0.20 -15.03
C GLY A 76 -1.70 -0.65 -15.12
N CYS A 77 -2.56 -0.17 -14.21
CA CYS A 77 -3.96 -0.58 -14.06
C CYS A 77 -4.96 0.47 -14.54
N GLY A 78 -4.52 1.53 -15.21
CA GLY A 78 -5.39 2.67 -15.57
C GLY A 78 -6.65 2.30 -16.33
N SER A 79 -6.61 1.25 -17.15
CA SER A 79 -7.79 0.72 -17.87
C SER A 79 -8.62 -0.28 -17.05
N ILE A 80 -8.18 -0.65 -15.85
CA ILE A 80 -8.81 -1.72 -15.04
C ILE A 80 -9.55 -1.13 -13.85
N TYR A 81 -8.88 -0.29 -13.04
CA TYR A 81 -9.48 0.20 -11.79
C TYR A 81 -10.59 1.21 -12.04
N GLN A 82 -11.59 1.20 -11.15
CA GLN A 82 -12.71 2.15 -11.11
C GLN A 82 -12.39 3.37 -10.25
N SER A 83 -11.64 3.17 -9.17
CA SER A 83 -11.18 4.22 -8.27
C SER A 83 -9.84 3.86 -7.65
N LEU A 84 -9.06 4.89 -7.29
CA LEU A 84 -7.77 4.76 -6.64
C LEU A 84 -7.66 5.81 -5.53
N THR A 85 -7.28 5.38 -4.33
CA THR A 85 -6.82 6.26 -3.25
C THR A 85 -5.38 5.93 -2.87
N LEU A 86 -4.62 6.96 -2.47
CA LEU A 86 -3.23 6.85 -2.06
C LEU A 86 -3.08 7.50 -0.69
N ASP A 87 -2.96 6.68 0.35
CA ASP A 87 -2.81 7.14 1.72
C ASP A 87 -1.37 6.95 2.20
N SER A 88 -0.77 8.01 2.75
CA SER A 88 0.60 7.98 3.25
C SER A 88 0.63 7.85 4.76
N TYR A 89 1.56 7.03 5.24
CA TYR A 89 1.72 6.74 6.66
C TYR A 89 3.17 6.94 7.09
N ARG A 90 3.36 7.31 8.33
CA ARG A 90 4.64 7.33 9.01
C ARG A 90 4.64 6.27 10.11
N ALA A 91 5.67 5.44 10.14
CA ALA A 91 5.82 4.47 11.23
C ALA A 91 5.99 5.17 12.58
N PHE A 92 5.45 4.59 13.63
CA PHE A 92 5.79 5.00 14.99
C PHE A 92 7.28 4.75 15.27
N PRO A 93 7.91 5.56 16.15
CA PRO A 93 9.38 5.50 16.37
C PRO A 93 9.90 4.13 16.78
N TRP A 94 9.09 3.34 17.47
CA TRP A 94 9.45 2.00 18.00
C TRP A 94 9.10 0.85 17.02
N MET A 95 8.39 1.12 15.93
CA MET A 95 8.04 0.08 14.96
C MET A 95 9.24 -0.40 14.18
N ARG A 96 9.38 -1.72 14.09
CA ARG A 96 10.32 -2.32 13.15
C ARG A 96 9.83 -2.09 11.72
N PRO A 97 10.76 -1.94 10.75
CA PRO A 97 10.38 -1.87 9.34
C PRO A 97 9.55 -3.09 8.93
N VAL A 98 8.48 -2.83 8.20
CA VAL A 98 7.69 -3.91 7.58
C VAL A 98 8.55 -4.59 6.52
N ARG A 99 8.52 -5.92 6.49
CA ARG A 99 9.21 -6.72 5.47
C ARG A 99 8.24 -7.17 4.39
N PRO A 100 8.71 -7.40 3.16
CA PRO A 100 7.88 -7.98 2.11
C PRO A 100 7.22 -9.27 2.57
N THR A 101 5.93 -9.44 2.26
CA THR A 101 5.16 -10.63 2.66
C THR A 101 5.73 -11.92 2.06
N ALA A 102 6.35 -11.84 0.88
CA ALA A 102 7.01 -12.97 0.23
C ALA A 102 8.23 -13.50 1.03
N GLU A 103 8.87 -12.66 1.86
CA GLU A 103 10.06 -13.02 2.63
C GLU A 103 9.73 -13.53 4.04
N SER A 104 8.51 -13.29 4.50
CA SER A 104 8.23 -13.42 5.92
C SER A 104 8.00 -14.84 6.41
N GLY A 105 7.81 -15.83 5.56
CA GLY A 105 7.69 -17.27 5.89
C GLY A 105 6.85 -17.68 7.12
N LEU A 106 6.59 -16.73 8.01
CA LEU A 106 5.87 -16.88 9.27
C LEU A 106 4.46 -16.27 9.22
N GLN A 107 4.13 -15.56 8.16
CA GLN A 107 2.84 -14.88 8.04
C GLN A 107 1.90 -15.73 7.19
N GLY A 108 0.69 -15.90 7.67
CA GLY A 108 -0.36 -16.62 6.97
C GLY A 108 -0.86 -15.88 5.72
N PRO A 109 -1.76 -16.49 4.94
CA PRO A 109 -2.33 -15.88 3.73
C PRO A 109 -3.37 -14.80 4.03
N VAL A 110 -3.79 -14.64 5.28
CA VAL A 110 -4.85 -13.70 5.71
C VAL A 110 -4.23 -12.60 6.56
N TYR A 111 -4.56 -11.35 6.21
CA TYR A 111 -4.11 -10.14 6.89
C TYR A 111 -5.31 -9.34 7.35
N GLU A 112 -5.19 -8.67 8.48
CA GLU A 112 -6.16 -7.72 8.97
C GLU A 112 -5.51 -6.33 9.02
N ILE A 113 -6.17 -5.34 8.39
CA ILE A 113 -5.76 -3.94 8.47
C ILE A 113 -6.81 -3.21 9.29
N ARG A 114 -6.38 -2.61 10.42
CA ARG A 114 -7.23 -1.82 11.30
C ARG A 114 -6.85 -0.35 11.22
N THR A 115 -7.83 0.50 10.98
CA THR A 115 -7.68 1.95 11.00
C THR A 115 -8.47 2.51 12.18
N TYR A 116 -7.82 3.30 13.02
CA TYR A 116 -8.44 3.93 14.17
C TYR A 116 -8.45 5.45 14.00
N GLY A 117 -9.64 6.03 14.19
CA GLY A 117 -9.75 7.47 14.41
C GLY A 117 -9.38 7.79 15.85
N ILE A 118 -8.42 8.69 16.04
CA ILE A 118 -8.01 9.17 17.37
C ILE A 118 -8.43 10.61 17.57
N LYS A 119 -8.64 11.01 18.82
CA LYS A 119 -8.97 12.40 19.17
C LYS A 119 -7.81 13.33 18.79
N PRO A 120 -8.08 14.64 18.59
CA PRO A 120 -7.01 15.63 18.49
C PRO A 120 -6.03 15.45 19.65
N ASP A 121 -4.73 15.57 19.38
CA ASP A 121 -3.63 15.35 20.32
C ASP A 121 -3.49 13.93 20.89
N GLY A 122 -4.26 12.96 20.38
CA GLY A 122 -4.20 11.56 20.81
C GLY A 122 -3.03 10.75 20.28
N VAL A 123 -2.25 11.28 19.31
CA VAL A 123 -1.15 10.53 18.68
C VAL A 123 -0.04 10.22 19.67
N GLN A 124 0.46 11.23 20.41
CA GLN A 124 1.54 11.02 21.36
C GLN A 124 1.15 10.11 22.51
N PRO A 125 0.00 10.27 23.17
CA PRO A 125 -0.47 9.32 24.18
C PRO A 125 -0.62 7.89 23.65
N THR A 126 -1.03 7.71 22.39
CA THR A 126 -1.11 6.38 21.76
C THR A 126 0.28 5.78 21.57
N ILE A 127 1.26 6.58 21.13
CA ILE A 127 2.65 6.13 20.99
C ILE A 127 3.23 5.70 22.34
N ASP A 128 2.93 6.45 23.41
CA ASP A 128 3.47 6.20 24.75
C ASP A 128 2.86 4.95 25.42
N LEU A 129 1.68 4.50 24.95
CA LEU A 129 0.98 3.32 25.48
C LEU A 129 1.42 1.98 24.84
N TRP A 130 2.08 2.03 23.71
CA TRP A 130 2.53 0.84 22.95
C TRP A 130 4.04 0.63 23.05
#